data_53c6560cc53e2747306a1cb01ac00328
#
_entry.id   53c6560cc53e2747306a1cb01ac00328
#
_cell.length_a   1.000
_cell.length_b   1.000
_cell.length_c   1.000
_cell.angle_alpha   90.00
_cell.angle_beta   90.00
_cell.angle_gamma   90.00
#
_symmetry.space_group_name_H-M   'P 1'
#
loop_
_entity.id
_entity.type
_entity.pdbx_description
1 polymer ?
#
loop_
_entity_poly.entity_id
_entity_poly.type
_entity_poly.pdbx_seq_one_letter_code
_entity_poly.pdbx_strand_id
1 'polypeptide(L)'
;MPIFTVAIGIAITAWVGIMGATAMLRTQAANKWFGEMLKQSPTLMMVNGFGLFVTAALVGLNLLVPTVVTAVFVKWALIGIGVSQISTLFMQIRGGAPRAAMAGPAGLLGLAVIYWFICT
;
A
#
# COMPACT_ATOMS: atom_id res chain seq x y z
N MET A 1 1.92 12.12 -19.76
CA MET A 1 2.51 11.21 -18.76
C MET A 1 3.06 9.98 -19.47
N PRO A 2 4.31 9.58 -19.20
CA PRO A 2 4.87 8.39 -19.85
C PRO A 2 4.07 7.12 -19.53
N ILE A 3 4.00 6.20 -20.48
CA ILE A 3 3.30 4.92 -20.29
C ILE A 3 3.84 4.17 -19.08
N PHE A 4 5.15 4.22 -18.86
CA PHE A 4 5.79 3.57 -17.71
C PHE A 4 5.25 4.08 -16.38
N THR A 5 5.10 5.40 -16.23
CA THR A 5 4.54 6.01 -15.01
C THR A 5 3.09 5.59 -14.82
N VAL A 6 2.29 5.61 -15.87
CA VAL A 6 0.88 5.20 -15.80
C VAL A 6 0.79 3.71 -15.41
N ALA A 7 1.61 2.86 -15.99
CA ALA A 7 1.60 1.42 -15.68
C ALA A 7 1.92 1.16 -14.21
N ILE A 8 2.96 1.82 -13.67
CA ILE A 8 3.31 1.66 -12.25
C ILE A 8 2.22 2.22 -11.35
N GLY A 9 1.63 3.37 -11.71
CA GLY A 9 0.53 3.96 -10.96
C GLY A 9 -0.69 3.04 -10.91
N ILE A 10 -1.06 2.41 -12.00
CA ILE A 10 -2.15 1.43 -12.06
C ILE A 10 -1.82 0.22 -11.19
N ALA A 11 -0.59 -0.29 -11.26
CA ALA A 11 -0.15 -1.43 -10.47
C ALA A 11 -0.24 -1.13 -8.97
N ILE A 12 0.23 0.04 -8.54
CA ILE A 12 0.14 0.48 -7.14
C ILE A 12 -1.32 0.60 -6.72
N THR A 13 -2.14 1.26 -7.52
CA THR A 13 -3.56 1.46 -7.22
C THR A 13 -4.27 0.13 -7.03
N ALA A 14 -4.09 -0.81 -7.94
CA ALA A 14 -4.73 -2.12 -7.88
C ALA A 14 -4.23 -2.92 -6.67
N TRP A 15 -2.92 -3.01 -6.49
CA TRP A 15 -2.31 -3.81 -5.42
C TRP A 15 -2.71 -3.24 -4.05
N VAL A 16 -2.43 -1.96 -3.82
CA VAL A 16 -2.70 -1.31 -2.53
C VAL A 16 -4.20 -1.25 -2.26
N GLY A 17 -5.02 -1.01 -3.29
CA GLY A 17 -6.47 -0.99 -3.16
C GLY A 17 -7.03 -2.34 -2.74
N ILE A 18 -6.58 -3.42 -3.37
CA ILE A 18 -7.02 -4.77 -3.04
C ILE A 18 -6.57 -5.14 -1.62
N MET A 19 -5.30 -4.89 -1.28
CA MET A 19 -4.79 -5.17 0.05
C MET A 19 -5.53 -4.37 1.11
N GLY A 20 -5.75 -3.08 0.88
CA GLY A 20 -6.46 -2.23 1.81
C GLY A 20 -7.90 -2.66 2.03
N ALA A 21 -8.61 -3.00 0.96
CA ALA A 21 -9.99 -3.47 1.04
C ALA A 21 -10.09 -4.80 1.80
N THR A 22 -9.20 -5.77 1.51
CA THR A 22 -9.21 -7.06 2.20
C THR A 22 -8.94 -6.91 3.69
N ALA A 23 -7.98 -6.05 4.07
CA ALA A 23 -7.66 -5.82 5.47
C ALA A 23 -8.80 -5.08 6.19
N MET A 24 -9.37 -4.05 5.55
CA MET A 24 -10.45 -3.27 6.12
C MET A 24 -11.71 -4.10 6.36
N LEU A 25 -12.05 -4.99 5.41
CA LEU A 25 -13.24 -5.83 5.49
C LEU A 25 -13.00 -7.13 6.25
N ARG A 26 -11.77 -7.37 6.71
CA ARG A 26 -11.39 -8.56 7.47
C ARG A 26 -11.73 -9.85 6.74
N THR A 27 -11.47 -9.90 5.44
CA THR A 27 -11.70 -11.10 4.63
C THR A 27 -10.69 -12.19 4.97
N GLN A 28 -10.95 -13.44 4.53
CA GLN A 28 -10.01 -14.54 4.71
C GLN A 28 -8.66 -14.29 4.05
N ALA A 29 -8.64 -13.55 2.94
CA ALA A 29 -7.38 -13.16 2.27
C ALA A 29 -6.49 -12.32 3.19
N ALA A 30 -7.09 -11.51 4.08
CA ALA A 30 -6.33 -10.71 5.04
C ALA A 30 -5.52 -11.57 6.01
N ASN A 31 -6.01 -12.75 6.38
CA ASN A 31 -5.28 -13.67 7.26
C ASN A 31 -3.96 -14.11 6.62
N LYS A 32 -3.94 -14.25 5.30
CA LYS A 32 -2.74 -14.67 4.57
C LYS A 32 -1.75 -13.52 4.45
N TRP A 33 -2.24 -12.31 4.15
CA TRP A 33 -1.38 -11.15 3.85
C TRP A 33 -0.98 -10.38 5.11
N PHE A 34 -1.86 -10.33 6.10
CA PHE A 34 -1.68 -9.52 7.31
C PHE A 34 -1.75 -10.36 8.58
N GLY A 35 -1.45 -11.66 8.49
CA GLY A 35 -1.60 -12.59 9.60
C GLY A 35 -0.87 -12.15 10.86
N GLU A 36 0.36 -11.65 10.73
CA GLU A 36 1.13 -11.18 11.89
C GLU A 36 0.53 -9.92 12.50
N MET A 37 0.06 -8.99 11.67
CA MET A 37 -0.60 -7.78 12.16
C MET A 37 -1.93 -8.13 12.82
N LEU A 38 -2.69 -9.06 12.24
CA LEU A 38 -3.96 -9.53 12.81
C LEU A 38 -3.75 -10.15 14.19
N LYS A 39 -2.72 -10.98 14.35
CA LYS A 39 -2.40 -11.62 15.63
C LYS A 39 -2.03 -10.60 16.71
N GLN A 40 -1.24 -9.59 16.34
CA GLN A 40 -0.75 -8.59 17.28
C GLN A 40 -1.79 -7.52 17.58
N SER A 41 -2.50 -7.03 16.57
CA SER A 41 -3.52 -5.99 16.72
C SER A 41 -4.52 -6.01 15.56
N PRO A 42 -5.70 -6.62 15.74
CA PRO A 42 -6.73 -6.61 14.71
C PRO A 42 -7.20 -5.19 14.35
N THR A 43 -7.27 -4.30 15.34
CA THR A 43 -7.66 -2.90 15.11
C THR A 43 -6.64 -2.19 14.23
N LEU A 44 -5.35 -2.39 14.49
CA LEU A 44 -4.29 -1.81 13.67
C LEU A 44 -4.35 -2.31 12.22
N MET A 45 -4.67 -3.61 12.02
CA MET A 45 -4.86 -4.16 10.69
C MET A 45 -5.98 -3.44 9.94
N MET A 46 -7.11 -3.20 10.58
CA MET A 46 -8.25 -2.52 9.96
C MET A 46 -7.91 -1.06 9.63
N VAL A 47 -7.27 -0.35 10.55
CA VAL A 47 -6.83 1.03 10.35
C VAL A 47 -5.82 1.12 9.20
N ASN A 48 -4.86 0.20 9.19
CA ASN A 48 -3.87 0.11 8.12
C ASN A 48 -4.54 -0.15 6.77
N GLY A 49 -5.51 -1.06 6.72
CA GLY A 49 -6.27 -1.35 5.51
C GLY A 49 -7.04 -0.15 4.99
N PHE A 50 -7.71 0.58 5.87
CA PHE A 50 -8.40 1.81 5.50
C PHE A 50 -7.41 2.85 4.93
N GLY A 51 -6.28 3.06 5.59
CA GLY A 51 -5.24 3.98 5.12
C GLY A 51 -4.70 3.60 3.75
N LEU A 52 -4.43 2.31 3.53
CA LEU A 52 -3.98 1.81 2.23
C LEU A 52 -5.05 2.04 1.15
N PHE A 53 -6.31 1.79 1.46
CA PHE A 53 -7.39 2.01 0.51
C PHE A 53 -7.48 3.49 0.10
N VAL A 54 -7.39 4.40 1.06
CA VAL A 54 -7.41 5.84 0.80
C VAL A 54 -6.21 6.27 -0.06
N THR A 55 -5.01 5.76 0.23
CA THR A 55 -3.82 6.09 -0.55
C THR A 55 -3.93 5.56 -1.98
N ALA A 56 -4.48 4.35 -2.16
CA ALA A 56 -4.74 3.80 -3.49
C ALA A 56 -5.73 4.67 -4.27
N ALA A 57 -6.78 5.15 -3.61
CA ALA A 57 -7.76 6.04 -4.22
C ALA A 57 -7.10 7.35 -4.69
N LEU A 58 -6.21 7.93 -3.88
CA LEU A 58 -5.50 9.16 -4.25
C LEU A 58 -4.61 8.94 -5.48
N VAL A 59 -3.87 7.84 -5.54
CA VAL A 59 -3.04 7.53 -6.71
C VAL A 59 -3.90 7.32 -7.95
N GLY A 60 -4.98 6.56 -7.84
CA GLY A 60 -5.90 6.32 -8.96
C GLY A 60 -6.57 7.59 -9.45
N LEU A 61 -7.02 8.44 -8.53
CA LEU A 61 -7.64 9.72 -8.89
C LEU A 61 -6.65 10.67 -9.58
N ASN A 62 -5.39 10.65 -9.18
CA ASN A 62 -4.36 11.42 -9.86
C ASN A 62 -4.23 11.00 -11.33
N LEU A 63 -4.34 9.70 -11.61
CA LEU A 63 -4.28 9.20 -12.98
C LEU A 63 -5.50 9.62 -13.82
N LEU A 64 -6.68 9.71 -13.18
CA LEU A 64 -7.93 10.05 -13.86
C LEU A 64 -8.15 11.58 -13.95
N VAL A 65 -7.90 12.30 -12.88
CA VAL A 65 -8.15 13.75 -12.77
C VAL A 65 -6.92 14.46 -12.18
N PRO A 66 -5.81 14.52 -12.93
CA PRO A 66 -4.55 15.07 -12.41
C PRO A 66 -4.61 16.56 -12.06
N THR A 67 -5.62 17.29 -12.55
CA THR A 67 -5.82 18.70 -12.22
C THR A 67 -6.47 18.90 -10.85
N VAL A 68 -7.21 17.92 -10.37
CA VAL A 68 -7.88 17.94 -9.06
C VAL A 68 -7.00 17.28 -8.01
N VAL A 69 -6.57 16.03 -8.26
CA VAL A 69 -5.64 15.31 -7.39
C VAL A 69 -4.26 15.40 -8.01
N THR A 70 -3.47 16.35 -7.54
CA THR A 70 -2.15 16.67 -8.09
C THR A 70 -1.07 15.74 -7.55
N ALA A 71 0.14 15.84 -8.09
CA ALA A 71 1.29 15.05 -7.65
C ALA A 71 1.62 15.25 -6.17
N VAL A 72 1.27 16.39 -5.57
CA VAL A 72 1.47 16.64 -4.14
C VAL A 72 0.68 15.64 -3.31
N PHE A 73 -0.60 15.40 -3.66
CA PHE A 73 -1.43 14.40 -2.98
C PHE A 73 -0.87 12.99 -3.15
N VAL A 74 -0.37 12.68 -4.35
CA VAL A 74 0.25 11.38 -4.62
C VAL A 74 1.47 11.17 -3.74
N LYS A 75 2.32 12.18 -3.57
CA LYS A 75 3.50 12.09 -2.72
C LYS A 75 3.13 11.83 -1.26
N TRP A 76 2.11 12.51 -0.74
CA TRP A 76 1.59 12.23 0.60
C TRP A 76 1.05 10.81 0.72
N ALA A 77 0.33 10.34 -0.31
CA ALA A 77 -0.16 8.96 -0.34
C ALA A 77 0.99 7.96 -0.32
N LEU A 78 2.07 8.22 -1.05
CA LEU A 78 3.25 7.34 -1.07
C LEU A 78 3.96 7.29 0.28
N ILE A 79 4.01 8.41 0.99
CA ILE A 79 4.52 8.43 2.37
C ILE A 79 3.66 7.53 3.26
N GLY A 80 2.34 7.61 3.14
CA GLY A 80 1.42 6.76 3.87
C GLY A 80 1.62 5.27 3.57
N ILE A 81 1.78 4.92 2.30
CA ILE A 81 2.08 3.55 1.89
C ILE A 81 3.41 3.09 2.49
N GLY A 82 4.43 3.92 2.44
CA GLY A 82 5.75 3.60 2.99
C GLY A 82 5.70 3.32 4.49
N VAL A 83 5.04 4.19 5.25
CA VAL A 83 4.86 4.00 6.70
C VAL A 83 4.11 2.71 6.98
N SER A 84 3.03 2.44 6.25
CA SER A 84 2.25 1.22 6.39
C SER A 84 3.10 -0.03 6.13
N GLN A 85 3.89 -0.05 5.07
CA GLN A 85 4.69 -1.22 4.71
C GLN A 85 5.86 -1.44 5.68
N ILE A 86 6.48 -0.36 6.16
CA ILE A 86 7.52 -0.45 7.19
C ILE A 86 6.93 -1.03 8.47
N SER A 87 5.75 -0.58 8.89
CA SER A 87 5.05 -1.12 10.06
C SER A 87 4.74 -2.61 9.88
N THR A 88 4.27 -3.00 8.71
CA THR A 88 3.98 -4.40 8.39
C THR A 88 5.24 -5.26 8.47
N LEU A 89 6.34 -4.80 7.87
CA LEU A 89 7.63 -5.50 7.93
C LEU A 89 8.14 -5.64 9.37
N PHE A 90 8.02 -4.58 10.16
CA PHE A 90 8.42 -4.61 11.56
C PHE A 90 7.64 -5.67 12.34
N MET A 91 6.32 -5.74 12.15
CA MET A 91 5.50 -6.74 12.80
C MET A 91 5.82 -8.16 12.33
N GLN A 92 6.10 -8.33 11.04
CA GLN A 92 6.52 -9.63 10.50
C GLN A 92 7.84 -10.11 11.11
N ILE A 93 8.79 -9.21 11.26
CA ILE A 93 10.07 -9.53 11.90
C ILE A 93 9.85 -9.93 13.36
N ARG A 94 9.05 -9.17 14.10
CA ARG A 94 8.74 -9.48 15.50
C ARG A 94 8.00 -10.81 15.64
N GLY A 95 7.11 -11.13 14.71
CA GLY A 95 6.32 -12.34 14.72
C GLY A 95 7.05 -13.57 14.19
N GLY A 96 8.28 -13.42 13.69
CA GLY A 96 9.04 -14.52 13.13
C GLY A 96 8.50 -15.02 11.80
N ALA A 97 7.85 -14.15 11.02
CA ALA A 97 7.30 -14.51 9.73
C ALA A 97 8.38 -14.99 8.75
N PRO A 98 8.07 -15.94 7.83
CA PRO A 98 9.02 -16.37 6.82
C PRO A 98 9.39 -15.25 5.86
N ARG A 99 10.60 -15.31 5.30
CA ARG A 99 11.07 -14.28 4.35
C ARG A 99 10.15 -14.13 3.14
N ALA A 100 9.53 -15.22 2.69
CA ALA A 100 8.60 -15.16 1.56
C ALA A 100 7.40 -14.24 1.83
N ALA A 101 6.94 -14.17 3.08
CA ALA A 101 5.84 -13.29 3.47
C ALA A 101 6.25 -11.81 3.44
N MET A 102 7.54 -11.51 3.59
CA MET A 102 8.05 -10.13 3.56
C MET A 102 8.22 -9.59 2.15
N ALA A 103 8.21 -10.46 1.13
CA ALA A 103 8.41 -10.05 -0.25
C ALA A 103 7.34 -9.07 -0.74
N GLY A 104 6.07 -9.26 -0.34
CA GLY A 104 4.99 -8.38 -0.69
C GLY A 104 5.19 -6.95 -0.20
N PRO A 105 5.30 -6.73 1.12
CA PRO A 105 5.56 -5.39 1.66
C PRO A 105 6.85 -4.75 1.13
N ALA A 106 7.93 -5.52 1.01
CA ALA A 106 9.19 -5.00 0.49
C ALA A 106 9.07 -4.58 -0.97
N GLY A 107 8.40 -5.38 -1.80
CA GLY A 107 8.14 -5.06 -3.20
C GLY A 107 7.29 -3.81 -3.36
N LEU A 108 6.23 -3.68 -2.57
CA LEU A 108 5.36 -2.51 -2.60
C LEU A 108 6.11 -1.25 -2.16
N LEU A 109 6.94 -1.36 -1.12
CA LEU A 109 7.78 -0.26 -0.67
C LEU A 109 8.74 0.20 -1.79
N GLY A 110 9.35 -0.76 -2.51
CA GLY A 110 10.21 -0.47 -3.66
C GLY A 110 9.46 0.25 -4.77
N LEU A 111 8.25 -0.21 -5.11
CA LEU A 111 7.41 0.45 -6.11
C LEU A 111 7.03 1.88 -5.69
N ALA A 112 6.72 2.08 -4.42
CA ALA A 112 6.40 3.40 -3.89
C ALA A 112 7.58 4.36 -4.01
N VAL A 113 8.79 3.89 -3.69
CA VAL A 113 10.02 4.69 -3.83
C VAL A 113 10.26 5.05 -5.29
N ILE A 114 10.14 4.10 -6.21
CA ILE A 114 10.30 4.35 -7.65
C ILE A 114 9.26 5.38 -8.11
N TYR A 115 8.01 5.21 -7.75
CA TYR A 115 6.93 6.09 -8.17
C TYR A 115 7.11 7.51 -7.62
N TRP A 116 7.67 7.67 -6.43
CA TRP A 116 7.99 8.96 -5.85
C TRP A 116 8.84 9.82 -6.79
N PHE A 117 9.80 9.20 -7.45
CA PHE A 117 10.72 9.93 -8.34
C PHE A 117 10.14 10.16 -9.73
N ILE A 118 9.16 9.37 -10.17
CA ILE A 118 8.64 9.47 -11.53
C ILE A 118 7.26 10.10 -11.64
N CYS A 119 6.55 10.30 -10.53
CA CYS A 119 5.17 10.79 -10.56
C CYS A 119 5.04 12.31 -10.72
N THR A 120 6.14 13.01 -10.86
CA THR A 120 6.14 14.48 -11.03
C THR A 120 5.66 14.93 -12.39
#